data_526496c76442f97006096fbb1683b56a
#
_entry.id   526496c76442f97006096fbb1683b56a
#
_cell.length_a   1.000
_cell.length_b   1.000
_cell.length_c   1.000
_cell.angle_alpha   90.00
_cell.angle_beta   90.00
_cell.angle_gamma   90.00
#
_symmetry.space_group_name_H-M   'P 1'
#
loop_
_entity.id
_entity.type
_entity.pdbx_description
1 polymer ?
#
loop_
_entity_poly.entity_id
_entity_poly.type
_entity_poly.pdbx_seq_one_letter_code
_entity_poly.pdbx_strand_id
1 'polypeptide(L)'
;MIEKVKQTTSEKLLLVLFIILGILAIYIFVILPQKCLFIKDYDPNKITFQNPEDIVVLNVDCGNIIIKLYPEISPKSVKRFKMLIESRKYDDVAFHRVIKNVLVQSGDLEFGKKDKFNYLYIGSGKSGYGTIKSELNNQTDFRIGTVGMARTNKLNTEDSQFFILLEDAPLFKGEYTPIGEVIYGLEILDTITDDHRREYVLRPDFINSFKLLQD
;
A
#
# COMPACT_ATOMS: atom_id res chain seq x y z
N MET A 1 16.80 63.21 -5.53
CA MET A 1 17.93 62.24 -5.47
C MET A 1 17.72 61.40 -4.21
N ILE A 2 17.33 60.13 -4.37
CA ILE A 2 17.12 59.26 -3.21
C ILE A 2 18.49 58.68 -2.87
N GLU A 3 19.01 59.07 -1.73
CA GLU A 3 20.29 58.56 -1.19
C GLU A 3 20.14 57.04 -0.90
N LYS A 4 20.95 56.21 -1.56
CA LYS A 4 21.02 54.78 -1.25
C LYS A 4 21.61 54.59 0.13
N VAL A 5 20.79 54.27 1.11
CA VAL A 5 21.24 53.88 2.47
C VAL A 5 22.13 52.65 2.34
N LYS A 6 23.42 52.77 2.73
CA LYS A 6 24.39 51.68 2.76
C LYS A 6 24.04 50.77 3.93
N GLN A 7 23.58 49.53 3.64
CA GLN A 7 23.32 48.52 4.66
C GLN A 7 24.62 48.18 5.44
N THR A 8 24.49 48.11 6.73
CA THR A 8 25.60 47.70 7.63
C THR A 8 25.85 46.19 7.51
N THR A 9 27.00 45.70 7.92
CA THR A 9 27.35 44.26 7.88
C THR A 9 26.39 43.44 8.72
N SER A 10 25.92 43.97 9.86
CA SER A 10 24.91 43.32 10.72
C SER A 10 23.53 43.21 10.07
N GLU A 11 23.08 44.22 9.31
CA GLU A 11 21.83 44.18 8.58
C GLU A 11 21.86 43.13 7.45
N LYS A 12 22.99 42.99 6.76
CA LYS A 12 23.18 41.96 5.75
C LYS A 12 23.15 40.55 6.35
N LEU A 13 23.82 40.35 7.51
CA LEU A 13 23.78 39.09 8.24
C LEU A 13 22.37 38.73 8.72
N LEU A 14 21.63 39.72 9.20
CA LEU A 14 20.24 39.54 9.63
C LEU A 14 19.35 39.15 8.46
N LEU A 15 19.50 39.78 7.29
CA LEU A 15 18.78 39.45 6.07
C LEU A 15 19.08 38.02 5.64
N VAL A 16 20.34 37.60 5.63
CA VAL A 16 20.72 36.21 5.29
C VAL A 16 20.09 35.22 6.27
N LEU A 17 20.09 35.53 7.57
CA LEU A 17 19.44 34.68 8.57
C LEU A 17 17.94 34.53 8.33
N PHE A 18 17.24 35.64 8.02
CA PHE A 18 15.79 35.56 7.67
C PHE A 18 15.51 34.73 6.40
N ILE A 19 16.39 34.83 5.40
CA ILE A 19 16.27 34.03 4.18
C ILE A 19 16.43 32.53 4.52
N ILE A 20 17.44 32.16 5.31
CA ILE A 20 17.68 30.79 5.75
C ILE A 20 16.49 30.25 6.57
N LEU A 21 15.97 31.03 7.51
CA LEU A 21 14.80 30.65 8.30
C LEU A 21 13.54 30.49 7.43
N GLY A 22 13.37 31.36 6.43
CA GLY A 22 12.28 31.27 5.45
C GLY A 22 12.36 29.98 4.61
N ILE A 23 13.55 29.65 4.11
CA ILE A 23 13.80 28.41 3.37
C ILE A 23 13.55 27.18 4.26
N LEU A 24 14.05 27.23 5.50
CA LEU A 24 13.84 26.15 6.47
C LEU A 24 12.35 25.97 6.80
N ALA A 25 11.61 27.06 6.95
CA ALA A 25 10.17 27.02 7.19
C ALA A 25 9.42 26.39 5.99
N ILE A 26 9.77 26.80 4.75
CA ILE A 26 9.21 26.18 3.54
C ILE A 26 9.53 24.69 3.50
N TYR A 27 10.75 24.30 3.78
CA TYR A 27 11.15 22.90 3.81
C TYR A 27 10.33 22.10 4.84
N ILE A 28 10.21 22.60 6.08
CA ILE A 28 9.51 21.92 7.17
C ILE A 28 8.00 21.87 6.94
N PHE A 29 7.37 22.98 6.49
CA PHE A 29 5.91 23.09 6.44
C PHE A 29 5.31 22.72 5.07
N VAL A 30 6.10 22.74 3.99
CA VAL A 30 5.60 22.48 2.62
C VAL A 30 6.18 21.18 2.05
N ILE A 31 7.50 20.96 2.17
CA ILE A 31 8.18 19.84 1.50
C ILE A 31 8.10 18.56 2.33
N LEU A 32 8.47 18.62 3.62
CA LEU A 32 8.46 17.45 4.52
C LEU A 32 7.11 16.73 4.64
N PRO A 33 5.94 17.40 4.63
CA PRO A 33 4.66 16.72 4.73
C PRO A 33 4.25 15.96 3.45
N GLN A 34 4.94 16.20 2.31
CA GLN A 34 4.60 15.56 1.04
C GLN A 34 5.30 14.20 0.92
N LYS A 35 4.70 13.17 1.50
CA LYS A 35 5.25 11.81 1.50
C LYS A 35 5.51 11.21 0.11
N CYS A 36 4.85 11.76 -0.92
CA CYS A 36 4.94 11.25 -2.29
C CYS A 36 5.96 11.99 -3.19
N LEU A 37 6.61 13.07 -2.71
CA LEU A 37 7.37 13.99 -3.55
C LEU A 37 8.51 13.34 -4.36
N PHE A 38 9.14 12.31 -3.81
CA PHE A 38 10.26 11.61 -4.43
C PHE A 38 9.94 10.16 -4.84
N ILE A 39 8.66 9.78 -4.80
CA ILE A 39 8.19 8.45 -5.18
C ILE A 39 7.92 8.44 -6.68
N LYS A 40 8.42 7.39 -7.35
CA LYS A 40 8.13 7.17 -8.76
C LYS A 40 6.75 6.57 -8.92
N ASP A 41 5.89 7.24 -9.68
CA ASP A 41 4.62 6.65 -10.12
C ASP A 41 4.81 5.85 -11.41
N TYR A 42 4.13 4.72 -11.51
CA TYR A 42 4.18 3.82 -12.65
C TYR A 42 2.85 3.87 -13.41
N ASP A 43 2.92 4.32 -14.67
CA ASP A 43 1.77 4.30 -15.57
C ASP A 43 1.65 2.90 -16.20
N PRO A 44 0.66 2.09 -15.83
CA PRO A 44 0.51 0.74 -16.34
C PRO A 44 0.29 0.69 -17.86
N ASN A 45 -0.24 1.77 -18.47
CA ASN A 45 -0.49 1.84 -19.91
C ASN A 45 0.81 2.01 -20.73
N LYS A 46 1.93 2.34 -20.09
CA LYS A 46 3.24 2.46 -20.72
C LYS A 46 4.11 1.22 -20.60
N ILE A 47 3.58 0.16 -19.97
CA ILE A 47 4.29 -1.07 -19.70
C ILE A 47 3.60 -2.21 -20.48
N THR A 48 4.39 -2.99 -21.21
CA THR A 48 3.88 -4.18 -21.92
C THR A 48 4.01 -5.40 -21.02
N PHE A 49 2.91 -6.12 -20.82
CA PHE A 49 2.86 -7.34 -20.03
C PHE A 49 2.61 -8.55 -20.93
N GLN A 50 3.18 -9.70 -20.58
CA GLN A 50 2.99 -10.95 -21.34
C GLN A 50 1.57 -11.53 -21.16
N ASN A 51 1.02 -11.44 -19.92
CA ASN A 51 -0.31 -11.93 -19.55
C ASN A 51 -1.07 -10.80 -18.85
N PRO A 52 -1.61 -9.83 -19.58
CA PRO A 52 -2.27 -8.66 -18.97
C PRO A 52 -3.50 -9.02 -18.13
N GLU A 53 -4.16 -10.16 -18.46
CA GLU A 53 -5.28 -10.72 -17.71
C GLU A 53 -4.93 -11.10 -16.25
N ASP A 54 -3.64 -11.31 -15.95
CA ASP A 54 -3.16 -11.63 -14.61
C ASP A 54 -2.53 -10.43 -13.91
N ILE A 55 -2.61 -9.26 -14.53
CA ILE A 55 -2.09 -8.02 -13.95
C ILE A 55 -3.22 -7.23 -13.30
N VAL A 56 -2.97 -6.75 -12.08
CA VAL A 56 -3.87 -5.84 -11.37
C VAL A 56 -3.12 -4.59 -10.93
N VAL A 57 -3.83 -3.48 -10.90
CA VAL A 57 -3.29 -2.16 -10.55
C VAL A 57 -3.96 -1.68 -9.28
N LEU A 58 -3.20 -1.61 -8.22
CA LEU A 58 -3.58 -1.08 -6.92
C LEU A 58 -3.13 0.38 -6.84
N ASN A 59 -4.06 1.32 -6.86
CA ASN A 59 -3.78 2.74 -6.74
C ASN A 59 -3.96 3.23 -5.30
N VAL A 60 -2.97 3.93 -4.80
CA VAL A 60 -2.94 4.61 -3.49
C VAL A 60 -2.47 6.06 -3.69
N ASP A 61 -2.43 6.86 -2.64
CA ASP A 61 -2.12 8.29 -2.73
C ASP A 61 -0.80 8.60 -3.45
N CYS A 62 0.23 7.77 -3.27
CA CYS A 62 1.54 8.01 -3.87
C CYS A 62 1.75 7.33 -5.24
N GLY A 63 0.73 6.71 -5.82
CA GLY A 63 0.81 6.16 -7.18
C GLY A 63 0.30 4.73 -7.32
N ASN A 64 0.74 4.06 -8.39
CA ASN A 64 0.27 2.74 -8.78
C ASN A 64 1.25 1.65 -8.38
N ILE A 65 0.72 0.62 -7.73
CA ILE A 65 1.41 -0.63 -7.41
C ILE A 65 0.87 -1.67 -8.38
N ILE A 66 1.76 -2.27 -9.19
CA ILE A 66 1.37 -3.23 -10.20
C ILE A 66 1.71 -4.63 -9.69
N ILE A 67 0.71 -5.50 -9.65
CA ILE A 67 0.78 -6.83 -9.09
C ILE A 67 0.49 -7.84 -10.20
N LYS A 68 1.36 -8.86 -10.33
CA LYS A 68 1.14 -10.04 -11.15
C LYS A 68 0.54 -11.13 -10.27
N LEU A 69 -0.61 -11.66 -10.68
CA LEU A 69 -1.30 -12.74 -9.97
C LEU A 69 -0.80 -14.12 -10.40
N TYR A 70 -1.05 -15.13 -9.54
CA TYR A 70 -0.62 -16.52 -9.73
C TYR A 70 -1.84 -17.49 -9.85
N PRO A 71 -2.64 -17.40 -10.93
CA PRO A 71 -3.82 -18.26 -11.08
C PRO A 71 -3.49 -19.75 -11.17
N GLU A 72 -2.29 -20.11 -11.64
CA GLU A 72 -1.80 -21.48 -11.72
C GLU A 72 -1.41 -22.07 -10.36
N ILE A 73 -1.04 -21.21 -9.37
CA ILE A 73 -0.65 -21.63 -8.03
C ILE A 73 -1.85 -21.67 -7.09
N SER A 74 -2.69 -20.63 -7.15
CA SER A 74 -3.80 -20.43 -6.21
C SER A 74 -5.09 -20.05 -6.96
N PRO A 75 -5.62 -20.95 -7.82
CA PRO A 75 -6.72 -20.63 -8.74
C PRO A 75 -8.00 -20.14 -8.06
N LYS A 76 -8.38 -20.71 -6.91
CA LYS A 76 -9.60 -20.31 -6.19
C LYS A 76 -9.45 -18.96 -5.52
N SER A 77 -8.32 -18.73 -4.91
CA SER A 77 -7.98 -17.48 -4.21
C SER A 77 -7.84 -16.33 -5.21
N VAL A 78 -7.13 -16.55 -6.33
CA VAL A 78 -7.00 -15.56 -7.40
C VAL A 78 -8.36 -15.27 -8.04
N LYS A 79 -9.18 -16.28 -8.29
CA LYS A 79 -10.54 -16.08 -8.83
C LYS A 79 -11.40 -15.21 -7.91
N ARG A 80 -11.37 -15.47 -6.58
CA ARG A 80 -12.09 -14.65 -5.60
C ARG A 80 -11.52 -13.23 -5.57
N PHE A 81 -10.22 -13.09 -5.59
CA PHE A 81 -9.55 -11.80 -5.56
C PHE A 81 -9.91 -10.94 -6.78
N LYS A 82 -9.82 -11.51 -8.00
CA LYS A 82 -10.25 -10.85 -9.24
C LYS A 82 -11.73 -10.44 -9.18
N MET A 83 -12.63 -11.33 -8.77
CA MET A 83 -14.06 -11.03 -8.62
C MET A 83 -14.31 -9.83 -7.70
N LEU A 84 -13.61 -9.74 -6.58
CA LEU A 84 -13.75 -8.62 -5.64
C LEU A 84 -13.19 -7.31 -6.23
N ILE A 85 -12.11 -7.37 -7.01
CA ILE A 85 -11.54 -6.25 -7.75
C ILE A 85 -12.52 -5.74 -8.81
N GLU A 86 -13.02 -6.62 -9.70
CA GLU A 86 -13.99 -6.30 -10.74
C GLU A 86 -15.28 -5.67 -10.17
N SER A 87 -15.73 -6.17 -9.03
CA SER A 87 -16.88 -5.64 -8.31
C SER A 87 -16.58 -4.39 -7.49
N ARG A 88 -15.38 -3.80 -7.61
CA ARG A 88 -14.89 -2.62 -6.88
C ARG A 88 -15.05 -2.73 -5.35
N LYS A 89 -15.00 -3.93 -4.83
CA LYS A 89 -15.15 -4.15 -3.38
C LYS A 89 -13.96 -3.63 -2.57
N TYR A 90 -12.77 -3.56 -3.19
CA TYR A 90 -11.56 -3.06 -2.53
C TYR A 90 -11.39 -1.53 -2.58
N ASP A 91 -12.12 -0.81 -3.45
CA ASP A 91 -12.04 0.66 -3.48
C ASP A 91 -12.44 1.22 -2.10
N ASP A 92 -11.75 2.25 -1.62
CA ASP A 92 -11.92 2.88 -0.30
C ASP A 92 -11.72 1.95 0.91
N VAL A 93 -11.01 0.83 0.76
CA VAL A 93 -10.68 -0.07 1.87
C VAL A 93 -9.33 0.31 2.49
N ALA A 94 -9.29 0.32 3.82
CA ALA A 94 -8.13 0.71 4.61
C ALA A 94 -6.98 -0.32 4.56
N PHE A 95 -5.75 0.17 4.55
CA PHE A 95 -4.60 -0.59 5.02
C PHE A 95 -4.63 -0.59 6.55
N HIS A 96 -5.37 -1.51 7.12
CA HIS A 96 -5.71 -1.49 8.53
C HIS A 96 -4.63 -2.04 9.47
N ARG A 97 -3.71 -2.86 8.94
CA ARG A 97 -2.58 -3.42 9.69
C ARG A 97 -1.31 -3.19 8.90
N VAL A 98 -0.38 -2.47 9.50
CA VAL A 98 0.92 -2.15 8.92
C VAL A 98 2.00 -2.46 9.95
N ILE A 99 2.87 -3.41 9.63
CA ILE A 99 4.08 -3.70 10.38
C ILE A 99 5.24 -3.19 9.56
N LYS A 100 5.81 -2.08 10.00
CA LYS A 100 6.86 -1.37 9.27
C LYS A 100 8.00 -2.31 8.87
N ASN A 101 8.42 -2.23 7.61
CA ASN A 101 9.46 -3.06 7.00
C ASN A 101 9.14 -4.57 6.99
N VAL A 102 7.92 -5.00 7.35
CA VAL A 102 7.53 -6.42 7.37
C VAL A 102 6.38 -6.67 6.40
N LEU A 103 5.24 -6.01 6.60
CA LEU A 103 4.08 -6.16 5.71
C LEU A 103 3.06 -5.03 5.84
N VAL A 104 2.26 -4.87 4.80
CA VAL A 104 1.00 -4.12 4.81
C VAL A 104 -0.16 -5.07 4.55
N GLN A 105 -1.28 -4.90 5.27
CA GLN A 105 -2.47 -5.73 5.14
C GLN A 105 -3.72 -4.88 4.94
N SER A 106 -4.56 -5.31 4.00
CA SER A 106 -5.83 -4.66 3.64
C SER A 106 -6.91 -5.71 3.37
N GLY A 107 -8.09 -5.28 2.88
CA GLY A 107 -9.14 -6.17 2.40
C GLY A 107 -10.21 -6.55 3.42
N ASP A 108 -10.32 -5.83 4.54
CA ASP A 108 -11.50 -5.90 5.42
C ASP A 108 -12.66 -5.13 4.79
N LEU A 109 -13.56 -5.85 4.13
CA LEU A 109 -14.65 -5.24 3.35
C LEU A 109 -15.85 -4.81 4.21
N GLU A 110 -15.91 -5.26 5.45
CA GLU A 110 -17.00 -4.99 6.37
C GLU A 110 -16.72 -3.77 7.24
N PHE A 111 -15.54 -3.71 7.87
CA PHE A 111 -15.18 -2.67 8.84
C PHE A 111 -14.10 -1.71 8.32
N GLY A 112 -13.49 -2.00 7.16
CA GLY A 112 -12.37 -1.25 6.61
C GLY A 112 -12.72 -0.17 5.59
N LYS A 113 -14.01 -0.01 5.23
CA LYS A 113 -14.44 1.01 4.27
C LYS A 113 -14.36 2.42 4.86
N LYS A 114 -13.86 3.38 4.07
CA LYS A 114 -13.61 4.76 4.47
C LYS A 114 -14.82 5.45 5.08
N ASP A 115 -16.02 5.23 4.51
CA ASP A 115 -17.28 5.82 4.94
C ASP A 115 -17.84 5.23 6.23
N LYS A 116 -17.39 4.02 6.61
CA LYS A 116 -17.86 3.28 7.80
C LYS A 116 -16.72 2.56 8.53
N PHE A 117 -15.51 3.13 8.49
CA PHE A 117 -14.34 2.58 9.16
C PHE A 117 -14.60 2.38 10.66
N ASN A 118 -14.40 1.15 11.14
CA ASN A 118 -14.63 0.80 12.53
C ASN A 118 -13.38 0.18 13.15
N TYR A 119 -12.62 1.01 13.88
CA TYR A 119 -11.36 0.60 14.51
C TYR A 119 -11.50 -0.55 15.52
N LEU A 120 -12.66 -0.69 16.18
CA LEU A 120 -12.83 -1.73 17.20
C LEU A 120 -12.95 -3.15 16.60
N TYR A 121 -13.44 -3.25 15.36
CA TYR A 121 -13.69 -4.51 14.67
C TYR A 121 -12.80 -4.74 13.46
N ILE A 122 -11.98 -3.74 13.10
CA ILE A 122 -11.11 -3.83 11.92
C ILE A 122 -10.21 -5.07 11.98
N GLY A 123 -10.05 -5.74 10.84
CA GLY A 123 -9.30 -6.98 10.71
C GLY A 123 -10.14 -8.25 10.98
N SER A 124 -11.39 -8.11 11.48
CA SER A 124 -12.29 -9.25 11.68
C SER A 124 -13.36 -9.40 10.59
N GLY A 125 -13.53 -8.38 9.74
CA GLY A 125 -14.56 -8.33 8.71
C GLY A 125 -14.36 -9.33 7.58
N LYS A 126 -15.47 -9.61 6.89
CA LYS A 126 -15.61 -10.61 5.83
C LYS A 126 -16.14 -9.99 4.55
N SER A 127 -16.01 -10.74 3.44
CA SER A 127 -16.58 -10.34 2.14
C SER A 127 -18.08 -10.57 2.03
N GLY A 128 -18.63 -11.48 2.82
CA GLY A 128 -20.00 -11.99 2.68
C GLY A 128 -20.14 -13.16 1.71
N TYR A 129 -19.05 -13.58 1.02
CA TYR A 129 -19.08 -14.69 0.04
C TYR A 129 -18.58 -16.01 0.61
N GLY A 130 -18.28 -16.07 1.93
CA GLY A 130 -17.75 -17.25 2.61
C GLY A 130 -16.25 -17.42 2.42
N THR A 131 -15.67 -18.33 3.20
CA THR A 131 -14.23 -18.60 3.20
C THR A 131 -13.78 -19.43 2.01
N ILE A 132 -12.48 -19.38 1.71
CA ILE A 132 -11.81 -20.16 0.67
C ILE A 132 -10.93 -21.21 1.34
N LYS A 133 -10.83 -22.37 0.71
CA LYS A 133 -9.85 -23.38 1.15
C LYS A 133 -8.43 -22.87 0.87
N SER A 134 -7.56 -22.98 1.87
CA SER A 134 -6.15 -22.62 1.74
C SER A 134 -5.48 -23.36 0.58
N GLU A 135 -4.80 -22.64 -0.31
CA GLU A 135 -4.04 -23.18 -1.44
C GLU A 135 -2.54 -23.04 -1.15
N LEU A 136 -2.09 -23.81 -0.14
CA LEU A 136 -0.71 -23.76 0.34
C LEU A 136 0.24 -24.34 -0.71
N ASN A 137 1.39 -23.70 -0.89
CA ASN A 137 2.40 -24.10 -1.85
C ASN A 137 3.79 -24.09 -1.21
N ASN A 138 4.46 -25.25 -1.22
CA ASN A 138 5.81 -25.41 -0.67
C ASN A 138 6.93 -25.08 -1.68
N GLN A 139 6.61 -24.67 -2.90
CA GLN A 139 7.60 -24.29 -3.92
C GLN A 139 7.72 -22.78 -4.06
N THR A 140 6.68 -22.02 -3.71
CA THR A 140 6.67 -20.56 -3.80
C THR A 140 7.35 -19.96 -2.57
N ASP A 141 8.43 -19.23 -2.79
CA ASP A 141 9.10 -18.49 -1.73
C ASP A 141 8.32 -17.20 -1.42
N PHE A 142 8.21 -16.89 -0.14
CA PHE A 142 7.64 -15.64 0.35
C PHE A 142 8.77 -14.60 0.50
N ARG A 143 8.96 -13.80 -0.54
CA ARG A 143 9.96 -12.75 -0.61
C ARG A 143 9.29 -11.38 -0.53
N ILE A 144 10.11 -10.35 -0.39
CA ILE A 144 9.66 -8.96 -0.52
C ILE A 144 8.81 -8.80 -1.80
N GLY A 145 7.65 -8.14 -1.68
CA GLY A 145 6.69 -7.97 -2.76
C GLY A 145 5.68 -9.12 -2.93
N THR A 146 5.85 -10.27 -2.25
CA THR A 146 4.85 -11.35 -2.31
C THR A 146 3.51 -10.90 -1.74
N VAL A 147 2.44 -11.18 -2.49
CA VAL A 147 1.05 -10.97 -2.06
C VAL A 147 0.46 -12.29 -1.61
N GLY A 148 -0.02 -12.34 -0.36
CA GLY A 148 -0.62 -13.53 0.23
C GLY A 148 -2.01 -13.27 0.79
N MET A 149 -2.85 -14.32 0.85
CA MET A 149 -4.15 -14.25 1.52
C MET A 149 -3.96 -14.27 3.03
N ALA A 150 -4.59 -13.30 3.70
CA ALA A 150 -4.65 -13.30 5.16
C ALA A 150 -5.68 -14.33 5.65
N ARG A 151 -5.40 -14.93 6.79
CA ARG A 151 -6.25 -15.91 7.46
C ARG A 151 -6.20 -15.77 8.99
N THR A 152 -7.12 -16.37 9.66
CA THR A 152 -7.03 -16.58 11.13
C THR A 152 -5.96 -17.65 11.45
N ASN A 153 -5.79 -18.00 12.70
CA ASN A 153 -4.92 -19.11 13.11
C ASN A 153 -5.37 -20.49 12.56
N LYS A 154 -6.56 -20.56 11.95
CA LYS A 154 -7.10 -21.78 11.34
C LYS A 154 -6.93 -21.74 9.84
N LEU A 155 -6.59 -22.87 9.22
CA LEU A 155 -6.60 -23.04 7.77
C LEU A 155 -8.03 -22.94 7.21
N ASN A 156 -8.14 -22.64 5.93
CA ASN A 156 -9.41 -22.53 5.21
C ASN A 156 -10.32 -21.41 5.74
N THR A 157 -9.71 -20.34 6.22
CA THR A 157 -10.43 -19.15 6.71
C THR A 157 -10.12 -17.89 5.90
N GLU A 158 -9.37 -18.02 4.82
CA GLU A 158 -9.12 -16.97 3.83
C GLU A 158 -10.45 -16.50 3.23
N ASP A 159 -10.57 -15.21 2.93
CA ASP A 159 -11.79 -14.65 2.33
C ASP A 159 -11.48 -13.48 1.38
N SER A 160 -11.29 -12.28 1.92
CA SER A 160 -11.01 -11.06 1.16
C SER A 160 -9.73 -10.35 1.60
N GLN A 161 -9.26 -10.60 2.82
CA GLN A 161 -8.09 -9.91 3.33
C GLN A 161 -6.81 -10.47 2.72
N PHE A 162 -5.89 -9.56 2.38
CA PHE A 162 -4.59 -9.89 1.80
C PHE A 162 -3.49 -9.05 2.45
N PHE A 163 -2.27 -9.53 2.35
CA PHE A 163 -1.07 -8.79 2.77
C PHE A 163 -0.06 -8.73 1.63
N ILE A 164 0.80 -7.72 1.68
CA ILE A 164 1.97 -7.58 0.80
C ILE A 164 3.20 -7.50 1.70
N LEU A 165 4.21 -8.32 1.41
CA LEU A 165 5.44 -8.37 2.18
C LEU A 165 6.37 -7.20 1.82
N LEU A 166 6.98 -6.61 2.84
CA LEU A 166 8.02 -5.57 2.74
C LEU A 166 9.41 -6.11 3.07
N GLU A 167 9.50 -7.39 3.48
CA GLU A 167 10.73 -8.14 3.68
C GLU A 167 10.53 -9.61 3.33
N ASP A 168 11.60 -10.39 3.27
CA ASP A 168 11.55 -11.82 3.03
C ASP A 168 11.00 -12.56 4.27
N ALA A 169 10.00 -13.41 4.05
CA ALA A 169 9.32 -14.17 5.11
C ALA A 169 9.35 -15.68 4.85
N PRO A 170 10.50 -16.35 4.94
CA PRO A 170 10.63 -17.77 4.59
C PRO A 170 9.73 -18.70 5.42
N LEU A 171 9.36 -18.29 6.63
CA LEU A 171 8.43 -19.04 7.50
C LEU A 171 6.99 -19.04 6.98
N PHE A 172 6.63 -18.19 6.01
CA PHE A 172 5.28 -18.15 5.43
C PHE A 172 5.09 -19.19 4.33
N LYS A 173 6.20 -19.74 3.82
CA LYS A 173 6.19 -20.81 2.81
C LYS A 173 5.50 -22.06 3.33
N GLY A 174 4.45 -22.51 2.63
CA GLY A 174 3.61 -23.62 3.06
C GLY A 174 2.61 -23.29 4.16
N GLU A 175 2.64 -22.07 4.73
CA GLU A 175 1.73 -21.63 5.79
C GLU A 175 0.65 -20.66 5.28
N TYR A 176 0.95 -19.89 4.23
CA TYR A 176 0.01 -18.97 3.63
C TYR A 176 -0.20 -19.26 2.14
N THR A 177 -1.35 -18.87 1.62
CA THR A 177 -1.70 -18.97 0.20
C THR A 177 -1.09 -17.79 -0.57
N PRO A 178 -0.09 -18.01 -1.44
CA PRO A 178 0.45 -16.94 -2.29
C PRO A 178 -0.50 -16.68 -3.45
N ILE A 179 -0.83 -15.42 -3.72
CA ILE A 179 -1.75 -15.07 -4.82
C ILE A 179 -1.10 -14.21 -5.91
N GLY A 180 0.12 -13.70 -5.67
CA GLY A 180 0.83 -12.87 -6.63
C GLY A 180 2.08 -12.23 -6.07
N GLU A 181 2.65 -11.32 -6.87
CA GLU A 181 3.84 -10.51 -6.51
C GLU A 181 3.72 -9.09 -7.05
N VAL A 182 4.25 -8.13 -6.32
CA VAL A 182 4.45 -6.75 -6.79
C VAL A 182 5.59 -6.74 -7.80
N ILE A 183 5.31 -6.28 -9.01
CA ILE A 183 6.30 -6.17 -10.08
C ILE A 183 6.76 -4.72 -10.33
N TYR A 184 5.96 -3.73 -9.92
CA TYR A 184 6.32 -2.30 -9.92
C TYR A 184 5.65 -1.58 -8.76
N GLY A 185 6.30 -0.55 -8.23
CA GLY A 185 5.75 0.34 -7.20
C GLY A 185 5.89 -0.21 -5.78
N LEU A 186 6.85 -1.09 -5.52
CA LEU A 186 7.10 -1.64 -4.18
C LEU A 186 7.44 -0.52 -3.18
N GLU A 187 8.22 0.49 -3.62
CA GLU A 187 8.60 1.67 -2.84
C GLU A 187 7.41 2.54 -2.41
N ILE A 188 6.29 2.45 -3.13
CA ILE A 188 5.05 3.16 -2.77
C ILE A 188 4.47 2.58 -1.47
N LEU A 189 4.64 1.28 -1.23
CA LEU A 189 4.15 0.62 -0.01
C LEU A 189 4.83 1.15 1.26
N ASP A 190 6.08 1.62 1.16
CA ASP A 190 6.80 2.23 2.27
C ASP A 190 6.19 3.59 2.71
N THR A 191 5.34 4.18 1.87
CA THR A 191 4.62 5.42 2.18
C THR A 191 3.32 5.18 2.93
N ILE A 192 2.85 3.94 3.00
CA ILE A 192 1.63 3.59 3.73
C ILE A 192 1.83 3.85 5.22
N THR A 193 0.89 4.58 5.80
CA THR A 193 0.96 5.02 7.19
C THR A 193 0.96 3.83 8.14
N ASP A 194 1.95 3.79 9.04
CA ASP A 194 2.03 2.86 10.16
C ASP A 194 1.72 3.58 11.51
N ASP A 195 1.42 2.81 12.53
CA ASP A 195 1.40 3.31 13.92
C ASP A 195 2.52 2.61 14.69
N HIS A 196 3.60 3.33 14.99
CA HIS A 196 4.80 2.79 15.64
C HIS A 196 4.56 2.04 16.95
N ARG A 197 3.39 2.20 17.55
CA ARG A 197 3.04 1.57 18.84
C ARG A 197 2.11 0.37 18.69
N ARG A 198 1.53 0.16 17.49
CA ARG A 198 0.52 -0.87 17.24
C ARG A 198 0.62 -1.36 15.80
N GLU A 199 0.26 -2.61 15.58
CA GLU A 199 0.14 -3.16 14.23
C GLU A 199 -1.10 -2.61 13.49
N TYR A 200 -2.20 -2.31 14.22
CA TYR A 200 -3.42 -1.75 13.65
C TYR A 200 -3.37 -0.23 13.63
N VAL A 201 -3.61 0.33 12.46
CA VAL A 201 -3.45 1.76 12.19
C VAL A 201 -4.72 2.53 12.54
N LEU A 202 -4.59 3.57 13.39
CA LEU A 202 -5.74 4.42 13.81
C LEU A 202 -6.23 5.35 12.70
N ARG A 203 -5.32 5.82 11.85
CA ARG A 203 -5.62 6.72 10.72
C ARG A 203 -4.98 6.12 9.47
N PRO A 204 -5.60 5.05 8.91
CA PRO A 204 -5.03 4.34 7.80
C PRO A 204 -5.10 5.12 6.49
N ASP A 205 -4.17 4.83 5.59
CA ASP A 205 -4.35 5.13 4.17
C ASP A 205 -5.38 4.15 3.56
N PHE A 206 -5.99 4.57 2.47
CA PHE A 206 -7.04 3.81 1.79
C PHE A 206 -6.63 3.46 0.37
N ILE A 207 -7.18 2.38 -0.14
CA ILE A 207 -7.11 2.03 -1.55
C ILE A 207 -7.98 3.02 -2.33
N ASN A 208 -7.40 3.82 -3.21
CA ASN A 208 -8.14 4.75 -4.06
C ASN A 208 -8.91 3.98 -5.15
N SER A 209 -8.25 3.02 -5.78
CA SER A 209 -8.88 2.06 -6.69
C SER A 209 -8.06 0.79 -6.83
N PHE A 210 -8.74 -0.32 -7.09
CA PHE A 210 -8.10 -1.58 -7.45
C PHE A 210 -8.77 -2.13 -8.70
N LYS A 211 -7.99 -2.36 -9.78
CA LYS A 211 -8.53 -2.71 -11.10
C LYS A 211 -7.72 -3.82 -11.75
N LEU A 212 -8.37 -4.63 -12.59
CA LEU A 212 -7.66 -5.44 -13.57
C LEU A 212 -7.03 -4.50 -14.61
N LEU A 213 -5.86 -4.87 -15.14
CA LEU A 213 -5.31 -4.22 -16.32
C LEU A 213 -6.18 -4.67 -17.51
N GLN A 214 -6.87 -3.72 -18.11
CA GLN A 214 -7.61 -3.97 -19.37
C GLN A 214 -6.67 -3.67 -20.52
N ASP A 215 -6.69 -4.56 -21.55
CA ASP A 215 -5.97 -4.39 -22.83
C ASP A 215 -6.38 -3.12 -23.57
#